data_869d14d62a41556ddb28ea1a32505300
#
_entry.id   869d14d62a41556ddb28ea1a32505300
#
_cell.length_a   1.000
_cell.length_b   1.000
_cell.length_c   1.000
_cell.angle_alpha   90.00
_cell.angle_beta   90.00
_cell.angle_gamma   90.00
#
_symmetry.space_group_name_H-M   'P 1'
#
loop_
_entity.id
_entity.type
_entity.pdbx_description
1 polymer ?
#
loop_
_entity_poly.entity_id
_entity_poly.type
_entity_poly.pdbx_seq_one_letter_code
_entity_poly.pdbx_strand_id
1 'polypeptide(L)'
;DSPYAIVLTGTPLENKLEELISIVQFVDQHRLGPTWRLMHEHTLRDETGRVTGYTGLDRIGRTLAPILIRRRKAEVLRQLPARTDQQVLVPMTELQATLHEENAQIVARIVHRWRASGFLSDSDQLRLTCALQNMRMVCDSSYLLDPATDHGVKADELLALLDERLADPHEKVVVFSQWLRMHEVLIRRFETRGWGHVLFHGGVPSPKRAALVDRFRDDPRCRLFLATDAGSTGLN
;
A
#
# COMPACT_ATOMS: atom_id res chain seq x y z
N ASP A 1 7.55 -23.44 -27.62
CA ASP A 1 7.72 -23.92 -26.24
C ASP A 1 9.20 -23.83 -25.86
N SER A 2 9.49 -23.10 -24.77
CA SER A 2 10.85 -22.99 -24.23
C SER A 2 11.06 -24.02 -23.10
N PRO A 3 12.18 -24.76 -23.07
CA PRO A 3 12.50 -25.64 -21.95
C PRO A 3 12.96 -24.88 -20.70
N TYR A 4 13.10 -23.54 -20.79
CA TYR A 4 13.56 -22.67 -19.72
C TYR A 4 12.50 -21.63 -19.40
N ALA A 5 12.25 -21.41 -18.09
CA ALA A 5 11.37 -20.38 -17.58
C ALA A 5 12.05 -19.58 -16.47
N ILE A 6 11.91 -18.25 -16.52
CA ILE A 6 12.42 -17.33 -15.49
C ILE A 6 11.27 -16.40 -15.12
N VAL A 7 11.02 -16.23 -13.83
CA VAL A 7 10.06 -15.27 -13.29
C VAL A 7 10.82 -14.22 -12.49
N LEU A 8 10.64 -12.96 -12.84
CA LEU A 8 11.16 -11.81 -12.10
C LEU A 8 10.02 -11.15 -11.33
N THR A 9 10.12 -11.11 -10.01
CA THR A 9 9.12 -10.47 -9.14
C THR A 9 9.78 -9.85 -7.92
N GLY A 10 9.29 -8.70 -7.47
CA GLY A 10 9.69 -8.08 -6.21
C GLY A 10 8.93 -8.65 -5.01
N THR A 11 7.77 -9.26 -5.23
CA THR A 11 6.84 -9.73 -4.20
C THR A 11 6.28 -11.11 -4.58
N PRO A 12 7.07 -12.19 -4.42
CA PRO A 12 6.62 -13.54 -4.78
C PRO A 12 5.52 -14.09 -3.85
N LEU A 13 5.34 -13.47 -2.70
CA LEU A 13 4.34 -13.81 -1.69
C LEU A 13 3.89 -12.51 -1.02
N GLU A 14 2.61 -12.15 -1.16
CA GLU A 14 2.02 -11.00 -0.47
C GLU A 14 1.13 -11.45 0.69
N ASN A 15 0.12 -12.26 0.41
CA ASN A 15 -0.90 -12.61 1.39
C ASN A 15 -1.12 -14.12 1.56
N LYS A 16 -0.92 -14.92 0.52
CA LYS A 16 -1.30 -16.33 0.52
C LYS A 16 -0.20 -17.22 -0.07
N LEU A 17 -0.04 -18.39 0.53
CA LEU A 17 0.93 -19.39 0.05
C LEU A 17 0.63 -19.87 -1.39
N GLU A 18 -0.63 -19.82 -1.82
CA GLU A 18 -1.06 -20.16 -3.16
C GLU A 18 -0.43 -19.28 -4.25
N GLU A 19 -0.11 -18.02 -3.93
CA GLU A 19 0.57 -17.10 -4.85
C GLU A 19 1.96 -17.63 -5.21
N LEU A 20 2.72 -18.05 -4.20
CA LEU A 20 4.03 -18.66 -4.38
C LEU A 20 3.95 -19.96 -5.19
N ILE A 21 2.95 -20.80 -4.92
CA ILE A 21 2.73 -22.05 -5.62
C ILE A 21 2.55 -21.79 -7.12
N SER A 22 1.72 -20.82 -7.47
CA SER A 22 1.43 -20.48 -8.89
C SER A 22 2.70 -20.04 -9.63
N ILE A 23 3.57 -19.24 -8.98
CA ILE A 23 4.84 -18.79 -9.55
C ILE A 23 5.80 -19.99 -9.73
N VAL A 24 5.91 -20.84 -8.71
CA VAL A 24 6.82 -21.98 -8.74
C VAL A 24 6.40 -23.00 -9.78
N GLN A 25 5.11 -23.28 -9.90
CA GLN A 25 4.57 -24.21 -10.91
C GLN A 25 4.82 -23.75 -12.34
N PHE A 26 4.93 -22.44 -12.58
CA PHE A 26 5.31 -21.91 -13.89
C PHE A 26 6.79 -22.23 -14.23
N VAL A 27 7.68 -22.25 -13.23
CA VAL A 27 9.11 -22.53 -13.41
C VAL A 27 9.41 -24.03 -13.38
N ASP A 28 8.84 -24.72 -12.38
CA ASP A 28 9.02 -26.16 -12.15
C ASP A 28 7.73 -26.72 -11.54
N GLN A 29 6.91 -27.34 -12.38
CA GLN A 29 5.57 -27.83 -12.04
C GLN A 29 5.57 -28.85 -10.88
N HIS A 30 6.66 -29.58 -10.72
CA HIS A 30 6.73 -30.70 -9.77
C HIS A 30 7.50 -30.37 -8.47
N ARG A 31 8.16 -29.23 -8.40
CA ARG A 31 9.07 -28.87 -7.31
C ARG A 31 8.45 -28.93 -5.91
N LEU A 32 7.26 -28.40 -5.78
CA LEU A 32 6.51 -28.35 -4.50
C LEU A 32 5.61 -29.54 -4.27
N GLY A 33 5.50 -30.44 -5.25
CA GLY A 33 4.58 -31.57 -5.20
C GLY A 33 3.11 -31.13 -5.39
N PRO A 34 2.14 -32.00 -5.04
CA PRO A 34 0.72 -31.70 -5.19
C PRO A 34 0.29 -30.55 -4.27
N THR A 35 -0.39 -29.55 -4.84
CA THR A 35 -0.85 -28.33 -4.14
C THR A 35 -1.66 -28.67 -2.89
N TRP A 36 -2.57 -29.62 -2.96
CA TRP A 36 -3.40 -30.02 -1.84
C TRP A 36 -2.59 -30.51 -0.63
N ARG A 37 -1.51 -31.26 -0.88
CA ARG A 37 -0.61 -31.79 0.15
C ARG A 37 0.19 -30.65 0.79
N LEU A 38 0.75 -29.77 -0.02
CA LEU A 38 1.49 -28.60 0.45
C LEU A 38 0.61 -27.71 1.34
N MET A 39 -0.61 -27.45 0.89
CA MET A 39 -1.56 -26.66 1.68
C MET A 39 -1.97 -27.36 2.98
N HIS A 40 -2.15 -28.67 2.96
CA HIS A 40 -2.48 -29.43 4.16
C HIS A 40 -1.31 -29.44 5.18
N GLU A 41 -0.08 -29.63 4.72
CA GLU A 41 1.11 -29.71 5.58
C GLU A 41 1.54 -28.34 6.13
N HIS A 42 1.25 -27.25 5.43
CA HIS A 42 1.79 -25.93 5.74
C HIS A 42 0.75 -24.89 6.17
N THR A 43 -0.54 -25.21 6.21
CA THR A 43 -1.60 -24.27 6.60
C THR A 43 -2.13 -24.59 7.99
N LEU A 44 -2.14 -23.60 8.87
CA LEU A 44 -2.81 -23.68 10.15
C LEU A 44 -4.26 -23.22 10.00
N ARG A 45 -5.21 -23.99 10.56
CA ARG A 45 -6.64 -23.69 10.49
C ARG A 45 -7.24 -23.70 11.90
N ASP A 46 -8.24 -22.85 12.11
CA ASP A 46 -9.06 -22.89 13.32
C ASP A 46 -10.15 -24.00 13.25
N GLU A 47 -10.94 -24.11 14.30
CA GLU A 47 -12.04 -25.08 14.41
C GLU A 47 -13.12 -24.90 13.32
N THR A 48 -13.20 -23.71 12.72
CA THR A 48 -14.13 -23.39 11.61
C THR A 48 -13.54 -23.70 10.23
N GLY A 49 -12.27 -24.18 10.16
CA GLY A 49 -11.55 -24.44 8.92
C GLY A 49 -10.91 -23.20 8.27
N ARG A 50 -11.00 -22.03 8.91
CA ARG A 50 -10.39 -20.80 8.41
C ARG A 50 -8.88 -20.82 8.60
N VAL A 51 -8.14 -20.36 7.60
CA VAL A 51 -6.67 -20.22 7.66
C VAL A 51 -6.30 -19.15 8.67
N THR A 52 -5.54 -19.53 9.68
CA THR A 52 -5.02 -18.63 10.72
C THR A 52 -3.53 -18.34 10.59
N GLY A 53 -2.82 -19.15 9.78
CA GLY A 53 -1.39 -18.97 9.58
C GLY A 53 -0.76 -20.08 8.75
N TYR A 54 0.57 -20.05 8.69
CA TYR A 54 1.36 -21.03 7.97
C TYR A 54 2.48 -21.58 8.88
N THR A 55 2.86 -22.84 8.65
CA THR A 55 3.90 -23.55 9.40
C THR A 55 4.92 -24.21 8.46
N GLY A 56 6.11 -24.54 8.96
CA GLY A 56 7.13 -25.25 8.19
C GLY A 56 7.67 -24.49 6.97
N LEU A 57 7.63 -23.16 6.98
CA LEU A 57 8.07 -22.33 5.86
C LEU A 57 9.56 -22.49 5.53
N ASP A 58 10.38 -22.87 6.51
CA ASP A 58 11.78 -23.22 6.33
C ASP A 58 11.98 -24.44 5.43
N ARG A 59 11.09 -25.43 5.49
CA ARG A 59 11.08 -26.61 4.61
C ARG A 59 10.78 -26.20 3.17
N ILE A 60 9.78 -25.34 2.96
CA ILE A 60 9.48 -24.76 1.64
C ILE A 60 10.70 -24.00 1.12
N GLY A 61 11.31 -23.15 1.95
CA GLY A 61 12.50 -22.39 1.60
C GLY A 61 13.66 -23.27 1.14
N ARG A 62 13.93 -24.37 1.84
CA ARG A 62 14.96 -25.34 1.45
C ARG A 62 14.64 -26.03 0.12
N THR A 63 13.40 -26.39 -0.12
CA THR A 63 12.95 -26.99 -1.39
C THR A 63 13.12 -26.03 -2.56
N LEU A 64 12.92 -24.73 -2.34
CA LEU A 64 13.01 -23.69 -3.36
C LEU A 64 14.43 -23.14 -3.57
N ALA A 65 15.34 -23.33 -2.61
CA ALA A 65 16.70 -22.79 -2.67
C ALA A 65 17.45 -23.02 -4.00
N PRO A 66 17.31 -24.18 -4.70
CA PRO A 66 17.99 -24.40 -5.97
C PRO A 66 17.42 -23.59 -7.16
N ILE A 67 16.18 -23.10 -7.07
CA ILE A 67 15.49 -22.41 -8.17
C ILE A 67 15.09 -20.98 -7.84
N LEU A 68 15.27 -20.52 -6.59
CA LEU A 68 14.83 -19.21 -6.12
C LEU A 68 16.04 -18.43 -5.60
N ILE A 69 16.28 -17.28 -6.21
CA ILE A 69 17.32 -16.35 -5.77
C ILE A 69 16.64 -15.12 -5.17
N ARG A 70 16.89 -14.84 -3.90
CA ARG A 70 16.43 -13.63 -3.22
C ARG A 70 17.62 -12.75 -2.85
N ARG A 71 17.62 -11.51 -3.35
CA ARG A 71 18.62 -10.51 -3.03
C ARG A 71 17.97 -9.35 -2.28
N ARG A 72 18.47 -9.01 -1.12
CA ARG A 72 17.99 -7.84 -0.36
C ARG A 72 18.81 -6.62 -0.72
N LYS A 73 18.18 -5.45 -0.79
CA LYS A 73 18.88 -4.17 -1.09
C LYS A 73 20.06 -3.94 -0.17
N ALA A 74 19.94 -4.19 1.12
CA ALA A 74 21.01 -4.03 2.10
C ALA A 74 22.25 -4.92 1.83
N GLU A 75 22.07 -6.05 1.16
CA GLU A 75 23.16 -7.00 0.85
C GLU A 75 23.90 -6.64 -0.44
N VAL A 76 23.19 -6.05 -1.40
CA VAL A 76 23.70 -5.84 -2.79
C VAL A 76 24.03 -4.39 -3.10
N LEU A 77 23.31 -3.44 -2.53
CA LEU A 77 23.43 -2.01 -2.86
C LEU A 77 24.14 -1.25 -1.73
N ARG A 78 25.42 -1.57 -1.50
CA ARG A 78 26.27 -0.89 -0.51
C ARG A 78 26.56 0.58 -0.85
N GLN A 79 26.23 1.02 -2.06
CA GLN A 79 26.45 2.38 -2.55
C GLN A 79 25.31 3.34 -2.20
N LEU A 80 24.17 2.82 -1.78
CA LEU A 80 23.04 3.68 -1.38
C LEU A 80 23.28 4.20 0.04
N PRO A 81 22.91 5.47 0.29
CA PRO A 81 22.92 6.03 1.65
C PRO A 81 21.98 5.24 2.56
N ALA A 82 22.26 5.29 3.86
CA ALA A 82 21.41 4.66 4.86
C ALA A 82 19.99 5.28 4.80
N ARG A 83 18.97 4.42 4.91
CA ARG A 83 17.58 4.86 4.99
C ARG A 83 17.34 5.49 6.37
N THR A 84 16.78 6.68 6.39
CA THR A 84 16.29 7.34 7.61
C THR A 84 14.78 7.35 7.57
N ASP A 85 14.14 6.84 8.63
CA ASP A 85 12.69 6.87 8.80
C ASP A 85 12.34 7.92 9.86
N GLN A 86 11.46 8.85 9.51
CA GLN A 86 10.95 9.88 10.42
C GLN A 86 9.43 9.76 10.50
N GLN A 87 8.90 9.74 11.71
CA GLN A 87 7.46 9.75 11.95
C GLN A 87 7.05 11.14 12.46
N VAL A 88 6.14 11.78 11.73
CA VAL A 88 5.54 13.06 12.11
C VAL A 88 4.11 12.81 12.56
N LEU A 89 3.82 13.12 13.83
CA LEU A 89 2.49 12.99 14.41
C LEU A 89 1.75 14.33 14.28
N VAL A 90 0.60 14.30 13.63
CA VAL A 90 -0.22 15.48 13.37
C VAL A 90 -1.56 15.33 14.07
N PRO A 91 -2.00 16.31 14.91
CA PRO A 91 -3.28 16.24 15.59
C PRO A 91 -4.44 16.40 14.61
N MET A 92 -5.58 15.79 14.93
CA MET A 92 -6.83 16.04 14.21
C MET A 92 -7.44 17.39 14.63
N THR A 93 -8.13 18.05 13.69
CA THR A 93 -9.03 19.18 14.03
C THR A 93 -10.25 18.68 14.81
N GLU A 94 -10.97 19.58 15.47
CA GLU A 94 -12.22 19.23 16.21
C GLU A 94 -13.25 18.56 15.29
N LEU A 95 -13.41 19.05 14.06
CA LEU A 95 -14.32 18.44 13.09
C LEU A 95 -13.85 17.04 12.70
N GLN A 96 -12.56 16.84 12.44
CA GLN A 96 -12.03 15.51 12.14
C GLN A 96 -12.26 14.55 13.32
N ALA A 97 -12.02 15.00 14.54
CA ALA A 97 -12.23 14.19 15.75
C ALA A 97 -13.70 13.80 15.91
N THR A 98 -14.63 14.73 15.66
CA THR A 98 -16.08 14.45 15.70
C THR A 98 -16.48 13.41 14.66
N LEU A 99 -16.09 13.58 13.41
CA LEU A 99 -16.39 12.64 12.33
C LEU A 99 -15.75 11.26 12.57
N HIS A 100 -14.55 11.23 13.15
CA HIS A 100 -13.88 9.99 13.53
C HIS A 100 -14.66 9.27 14.63
N GLU A 101 -15.07 9.98 15.68
CA GLU A 101 -15.83 9.42 16.80
C GLU A 101 -17.19 8.88 16.37
N GLU A 102 -17.92 9.58 15.51
CA GLU A 102 -19.18 9.10 14.95
C GLU A 102 -19.03 7.73 14.26
N ASN A 103 -17.97 7.58 13.45
CA ASN A 103 -17.69 6.30 12.80
C ASN A 103 -17.18 5.25 13.81
N ALA A 104 -16.39 5.64 14.82
CA ALA A 104 -15.95 4.74 15.88
C ALA A 104 -17.11 4.16 16.68
N GLN A 105 -18.16 4.95 16.93
CA GLN A 105 -19.38 4.48 17.58
C GLN A 105 -20.16 3.46 16.72
N ILE A 106 -20.16 3.62 15.39
CA ILE A 106 -20.73 2.62 14.47
C ILE A 106 -19.96 1.30 14.60
N VAL A 107 -18.63 1.36 14.55
CA VAL A 107 -17.74 0.22 14.71
C VAL A 107 -17.99 -0.47 16.06
N ALA A 108 -18.00 0.29 17.15
CA ALA A 108 -18.20 -0.24 18.51
C ALA A 108 -19.53 -0.99 18.64
N ARG A 109 -20.63 -0.44 18.12
CA ARG A 109 -21.96 -1.09 18.15
C ARG A 109 -21.99 -2.42 17.37
N ILE A 110 -21.35 -2.46 16.19
CA ILE A 110 -21.29 -3.68 15.37
C ILE A 110 -20.44 -4.74 16.05
N VAL A 111 -19.25 -4.36 16.55
CA VAL A 111 -18.35 -5.26 17.26
C VAL A 111 -18.98 -5.81 18.55
N HIS A 112 -19.71 -4.98 19.28
CA HIS A 112 -20.44 -5.42 20.49
C HIS A 112 -21.47 -6.49 20.16
N ARG A 113 -22.31 -6.27 19.12
CA ARG A 113 -23.28 -7.28 18.66
C ARG A 113 -22.61 -8.58 18.22
N TRP A 114 -21.55 -8.46 17.42
CA TRP A 114 -20.79 -9.63 16.96
C TRP A 114 -20.22 -10.45 18.12
N ARG A 115 -19.65 -9.80 19.14
CA ARG A 115 -19.13 -10.48 20.33
C ARG A 115 -20.22 -11.20 21.12
N ALA A 116 -21.43 -10.67 21.16
CA ALA A 116 -22.57 -11.25 21.87
C ALA A 116 -23.19 -12.42 21.11
N SER A 117 -23.26 -12.36 19.77
CA SER A 117 -23.99 -13.34 18.94
C SER A 117 -23.09 -14.32 18.20
N GLY A 118 -21.78 -14.03 18.09
CA GLY A 118 -20.85 -14.77 17.23
C GLY A 118 -21.11 -14.62 15.72
N PHE A 119 -22.12 -13.82 15.34
CA PHE A 119 -22.57 -13.67 13.95
C PHE A 119 -22.43 -12.24 13.48
N LEU A 120 -21.98 -12.06 12.23
CA LEU A 120 -21.88 -10.79 11.53
C LEU A 120 -22.61 -10.92 10.19
N SER A 121 -23.69 -10.17 10.02
CA SER A 121 -24.41 -10.14 8.74
C SER A 121 -23.60 -9.43 7.65
N ASP A 122 -23.87 -9.74 6.37
CA ASP A 122 -23.20 -9.08 5.24
C ASP A 122 -23.40 -7.55 5.29
N SER A 123 -24.59 -7.09 5.69
CA SER A 123 -24.90 -5.68 5.90
C SER A 123 -24.03 -5.05 7.00
N ASP A 124 -23.87 -5.73 8.14
CA ASP A 124 -23.02 -5.23 9.22
C ASP A 124 -21.53 -5.28 8.83
N GLN A 125 -21.10 -6.30 8.08
CA GLN A 125 -19.74 -6.37 7.56
C GLN A 125 -19.42 -5.20 6.62
N LEU A 126 -20.33 -4.90 5.70
CA LEU A 126 -20.19 -3.74 4.81
C LEU A 126 -20.13 -2.43 5.59
N ARG A 127 -21.06 -2.22 6.53
CA ARG A 127 -21.10 -1.01 7.38
C ARG A 127 -19.85 -0.87 8.23
N LEU A 128 -19.34 -1.96 8.80
CA LEU A 128 -18.10 -1.99 9.56
C LEU A 128 -16.92 -1.57 8.69
N THR A 129 -16.81 -2.15 7.49
CA THR A 129 -15.74 -1.82 6.54
C THR A 129 -15.81 -0.35 6.12
N CYS A 130 -16.99 0.16 5.79
CA CYS A 130 -17.16 1.57 5.44
C CYS A 130 -16.79 2.50 6.61
N ALA A 131 -17.26 2.21 7.83
CA ALA A 131 -16.93 3.03 8.99
C ALA A 131 -15.42 3.06 9.30
N LEU A 132 -14.74 1.90 9.23
CA LEU A 132 -13.29 1.82 9.38
C LEU A 132 -12.54 2.60 8.29
N GLN A 133 -13.02 2.56 7.05
CA GLN A 133 -12.47 3.34 5.95
C GLN A 133 -12.67 4.84 6.19
N ASN A 134 -13.87 5.26 6.62
CA ASN A 134 -14.17 6.65 6.93
C ASN A 134 -13.27 7.20 8.04
N MET A 135 -13.05 6.41 9.12
CA MET A 135 -12.11 6.77 10.18
C MET A 135 -10.70 7.02 9.65
N ARG A 136 -10.22 6.21 8.72
CA ARG A 136 -8.90 6.41 8.09
C ARG A 136 -8.87 7.64 7.18
N MET A 137 -9.91 7.84 6.37
CA MET A 137 -10.01 8.97 5.45
C MET A 137 -10.07 10.30 6.20
N VAL A 138 -10.87 10.40 7.26
CA VAL A 138 -11.00 11.64 8.02
C VAL A 138 -9.71 12.04 8.73
N CYS A 139 -8.85 11.09 9.10
CA CYS A 139 -7.53 11.39 9.64
C CYS A 139 -6.61 12.12 8.64
N ASP A 140 -6.88 12.04 7.35
CA ASP A 140 -6.13 12.76 6.32
C ASP A 140 -6.75 14.13 6.05
N SER A 141 -8.03 14.19 5.68
CA SER A 141 -8.83 15.41 5.54
C SER A 141 -10.32 15.08 5.53
N SER A 142 -11.16 15.97 6.07
CA SER A 142 -12.61 15.87 5.94
C SER A 142 -13.09 15.87 4.47
N TYR A 143 -12.32 16.49 3.57
CA TYR A 143 -12.56 16.49 2.13
C TYR A 143 -12.73 15.08 1.54
N LEU A 144 -12.10 14.09 2.12
CA LEU A 144 -12.18 12.72 1.63
C LEU A 144 -13.58 12.12 1.81
N LEU A 145 -14.30 12.57 2.83
CA LEU A 145 -15.68 12.19 3.10
C LEU A 145 -16.67 13.15 2.43
N ASP A 146 -16.45 14.45 2.60
CA ASP A 146 -17.31 15.52 2.07
C ASP A 146 -16.47 16.58 1.34
N PRO A 147 -16.51 16.63 0.00
CA PRO A 147 -15.78 17.60 -0.79
C PRO A 147 -16.17 19.08 -0.56
N ALA A 148 -17.25 19.34 0.17
CA ALA A 148 -17.62 20.70 0.58
C ALA A 148 -16.77 21.23 1.75
N THR A 149 -16.02 20.35 2.42
CA THR A 149 -15.16 20.69 3.56
C THR A 149 -13.70 20.38 3.23
N ASP A 150 -12.76 21.10 3.84
CA ASP A 150 -11.31 20.81 3.73
C ASP A 150 -10.64 21.11 5.07
N HIS A 151 -10.90 20.24 6.05
CA HIS A 151 -10.26 20.27 7.35
C HIS A 151 -9.26 19.13 7.43
N GLY A 152 -7.97 19.46 7.53
CA GLY A 152 -6.91 18.46 7.64
C GLY A 152 -5.53 19.10 7.76
N VAL A 153 -4.97 19.04 8.95
CA VAL A 153 -3.65 19.61 9.27
C VAL A 153 -2.52 18.85 8.57
N LYS A 154 -2.72 17.56 8.22
CA LYS A 154 -1.70 16.76 7.54
C LYS A 154 -1.22 17.35 6.22
N ALA A 155 -2.13 17.95 5.44
CA ALA A 155 -1.75 18.57 4.19
C ALA A 155 -0.85 19.78 4.44
N ASP A 156 -1.18 20.59 5.45
CA ASP A 156 -0.41 21.79 5.78
C ASP A 156 0.96 21.43 6.36
N GLU A 157 1.03 20.42 7.21
CA GLU A 157 2.30 19.89 7.73
C GLU A 157 3.19 19.33 6.61
N LEU A 158 2.59 18.55 5.68
CA LEU A 158 3.32 18.07 4.51
C LEU A 158 3.85 19.23 3.66
N LEU A 159 3.08 20.30 3.48
CA LEU A 159 3.53 21.47 2.74
C LEU A 159 4.72 22.16 3.41
N ALA A 160 4.72 22.29 4.75
CA ALA A 160 5.85 22.84 5.49
C ALA A 160 7.12 21.99 5.30
N LEU A 161 7.00 20.66 5.36
CA LEU A 161 8.11 19.75 5.09
C LEU A 161 8.59 19.83 3.63
N LEU A 162 7.67 20.01 2.69
CA LEU A 162 8.01 20.19 1.26
C LEU A 162 8.67 21.54 0.99
N ASP A 163 8.24 22.62 1.64
CA ASP A 163 8.87 23.95 1.53
C ASP A 163 10.35 23.85 1.98
N GLU A 164 10.63 23.14 3.06
CA GLU A 164 11.99 22.91 3.55
C GLU A 164 12.81 22.08 2.57
N ARG A 165 12.28 20.93 2.10
CA ARG A 165 12.99 20.03 1.20
C ARG A 165 13.22 20.65 -0.19
N LEU A 166 12.21 21.31 -0.72
CA LEU A 166 12.27 21.94 -2.01
C LEU A 166 13.07 23.26 -2.02
N ALA A 167 13.60 23.71 -0.88
CA ALA A 167 14.59 24.78 -0.84
C ALA A 167 15.89 24.42 -1.61
N ASP A 168 16.27 23.13 -1.60
CA ASP A 168 17.30 22.62 -2.52
C ASP A 168 16.72 22.42 -3.92
N PRO A 169 17.22 23.13 -4.96
CA PRO A 169 16.70 23.03 -6.31
C PRO A 169 16.86 21.64 -6.96
N HIS A 170 17.71 20.79 -6.43
CA HIS A 170 17.99 19.45 -6.96
C HIS A 170 17.14 18.35 -6.30
N GLU A 171 16.53 18.64 -5.17
CA GLU A 171 15.71 17.66 -4.47
C GLU A 171 14.39 17.39 -5.22
N LYS A 172 14.03 16.10 -5.29
CA LYS A 172 12.75 15.59 -5.81
C LYS A 172 12.09 14.72 -4.76
N VAL A 173 10.79 14.87 -4.61
CA VAL A 173 10.04 14.19 -3.54
C VAL A 173 8.93 13.33 -4.13
N VAL A 174 8.80 12.12 -3.59
CA VAL A 174 7.70 11.21 -3.89
C VAL A 174 6.72 11.21 -2.71
N VAL A 175 5.45 11.43 -2.99
CA VAL A 175 4.39 11.46 -1.99
C VAL A 175 3.40 10.35 -2.27
N PHE A 176 3.25 9.43 -1.32
CA PHE A 176 2.26 8.35 -1.40
C PHE A 176 1.03 8.66 -0.55
N SER A 177 -0.14 8.41 -1.12
CA SER A 177 -1.39 8.36 -0.39
C SER A 177 -2.29 7.29 -1.01
N GLN A 178 -2.97 6.51 -0.17
CA GLN A 178 -3.95 5.54 -0.63
C GLN A 178 -5.13 6.21 -1.36
N TRP A 179 -5.44 7.46 -1.01
CA TRP A 179 -6.65 8.15 -1.46
C TRP A 179 -6.36 9.13 -2.58
N LEU A 180 -6.97 8.90 -3.75
CA LEU A 180 -6.86 9.84 -4.88
C LEU A 180 -7.35 11.26 -4.50
N ARG A 181 -8.42 11.37 -3.70
CA ARG A 181 -8.91 12.66 -3.21
C ARG A 181 -7.89 13.42 -2.34
N MET A 182 -7.03 12.70 -1.62
CA MET A 182 -5.94 13.38 -0.90
C MET A 182 -4.95 14.04 -1.86
N HIS A 183 -4.64 13.38 -2.97
CA HIS A 183 -3.81 13.98 -4.01
C HIS A 183 -4.49 15.21 -4.64
N GLU A 184 -5.82 15.23 -4.81
CA GLU A 184 -6.55 16.41 -5.29
C GLU A 184 -6.40 17.59 -4.31
N VAL A 185 -6.47 17.34 -3.01
CA VAL A 185 -6.22 18.34 -1.97
C VAL A 185 -4.80 18.90 -2.08
N LEU A 186 -3.80 18.04 -2.25
CA LEU A 186 -2.41 18.43 -2.37
C LEU A 186 -2.12 19.18 -3.67
N ILE A 187 -2.65 18.71 -4.81
CA ILE A 187 -2.45 19.35 -6.13
C ILE A 187 -2.92 20.80 -6.10
N ARG A 188 -4.10 21.07 -5.58
CA ARG A 188 -4.58 22.47 -5.45
C ARG A 188 -3.59 23.36 -4.70
N ARG A 189 -2.98 22.83 -3.62
CA ARG A 189 -1.99 23.57 -2.83
C ARG A 189 -0.64 23.69 -3.55
N PHE A 190 -0.26 22.70 -4.36
CA PHE A 190 0.97 22.75 -5.17
C PHE A 190 0.85 23.77 -6.32
N GLU A 191 -0.31 23.82 -6.97
CA GLU A 191 -0.59 24.79 -8.04
C GLU A 191 -0.48 26.23 -7.56
N THR A 192 -0.98 26.54 -6.36
CA THR A 192 -0.84 27.88 -5.76
C THR A 192 0.61 28.27 -5.46
N ARG A 193 1.51 27.28 -5.30
CA ARG A 193 2.96 27.47 -5.09
C ARG A 193 3.78 27.38 -6.37
N GLY A 194 3.16 27.05 -7.49
CA GLY A 194 3.85 26.83 -8.77
C GLY A 194 4.74 25.59 -8.80
N TRP A 195 4.48 24.61 -7.93
CA TRP A 195 5.28 23.38 -7.86
C TRP A 195 4.87 22.38 -8.95
N GLY A 196 5.82 22.10 -9.84
CA GLY A 196 5.64 21.10 -10.89
C GLY A 196 5.52 19.69 -10.32
N HIS A 197 4.48 18.98 -10.74
CA HIS A 197 4.16 17.66 -10.23
C HIS A 197 3.65 16.72 -11.33
N VAL A 198 3.65 15.44 -11.04
CA VAL A 198 2.94 14.38 -11.77
C VAL A 198 2.09 13.55 -10.82
N LEU A 199 0.99 13.02 -11.32
CA LEU A 199 0.09 12.15 -10.55
C LEU A 199 0.01 10.77 -11.21
N PHE A 200 0.40 9.74 -10.46
CA PHE A 200 0.40 8.34 -10.86
C PHE A 200 -0.63 7.55 -10.04
N HIS A 201 -1.64 6.99 -10.70
CA HIS A 201 -2.67 6.20 -10.06
C HIS A 201 -3.17 5.06 -10.96
N GLY A 202 -3.99 4.16 -10.43
CA GLY A 202 -4.47 2.99 -11.17
C GLY A 202 -5.25 3.30 -12.46
N GLY A 203 -5.90 4.47 -12.55
CA GLY A 203 -6.59 4.94 -13.75
C GLY A 203 -5.68 5.47 -14.86
N VAL A 204 -4.37 5.63 -14.62
CA VAL A 204 -3.43 6.05 -15.67
C VAL A 204 -3.19 4.89 -16.64
N PRO A 205 -3.49 5.06 -17.94
CA PRO A 205 -3.22 4.03 -18.96
C PRO A 205 -1.75 3.62 -19.00
N SER A 206 -1.49 2.31 -19.14
CA SER A 206 -0.11 1.78 -19.14
C SER A 206 0.86 2.49 -20.10
N PRO A 207 0.49 2.86 -21.33
CA PRO A 207 1.40 3.59 -22.21
C PRO A 207 1.81 4.98 -21.71
N LYS A 208 0.97 5.62 -20.87
CA LYS A 208 1.26 6.96 -20.32
C LYS A 208 2.10 6.90 -19.03
N ARG A 209 2.21 5.74 -18.40
CA ARG A 209 2.92 5.61 -17.11
C ARG A 209 4.41 5.90 -17.24
N ALA A 210 5.06 5.38 -18.29
CA ALA A 210 6.47 5.64 -18.55
C ALA A 210 6.74 7.14 -18.72
N ALA A 211 5.91 7.85 -19.48
CA ALA A 211 6.07 9.29 -19.71
C ALA A 211 5.96 10.13 -18.42
N LEU A 212 5.15 9.72 -17.44
CA LEU A 212 5.08 10.39 -16.14
C LEU A 212 6.38 10.20 -15.34
N VAL A 213 6.93 9.00 -15.36
CA VAL A 213 8.21 8.68 -14.70
C VAL A 213 9.35 9.46 -15.37
N ASP A 214 9.42 9.46 -16.71
CA ASP A 214 10.41 10.21 -17.47
C ASP A 214 10.32 11.69 -17.19
N ARG A 215 9.10 12.27 -17.19
CA ARG A 215 8.91 13.67 -16.83
C ARG A 215 9.40 13.99 -15.41
N PHE A 216 9.09 13.15 -14.44
CA PHE A 216 9.57 13.36 -13.07
C PHE A 216 11.09 13.23 -13.00
N ARG A 217 11.71 12.29 -13.74
CA ARG A 217 13.17 12.11 -13.74
C ARG A 217 13.90 13.25 -14.44
N ASP A 218 13.43 13.67 -15.61
CA ASP A 218 14.21 14.48 -16.55
C ASP A 218 13.84 15.98 -16.56
N ASP A 219 12.59 16.34 -16.18
CA ASP A 219 12.19 17.75 -16.07
C ASP A 219 12.58 18.32 -14.70
N PRO A 220 13.53 19.30 -14.65
CA PRO A 220 13.94 19.92 -13.38
C PRO A 220 12.82 20.72 -12.69
N ARG A 221 11.77 21.10 -13.43
CA ARG A 221 10.61 21.80 -12.86
C ARG A 221 9.59 20.84 -12.27
N CYS A 222 9.62 19.57 -12.67
CA CYS A 222 8.75 18.53 -12.12
C CYS A 222 9.44 17.86 -10.91
N ARG A 223 9.16 18.38 -9.72
CA ARG A 223 9.87 18.00 -8.50
C ARG A 223 9.07 17.11 -7.55
N LEU A 224 7.77 16.95 -7.82
CA LEU A 224 6.88 16.17 -7.01
C LEU A 224 6.25 15.02 -7.81
N PHE A 225 6.34 13.81 -7.26
CA PHE A 225 5.69 12.62 -7.81
C PHE A 225 4.63 12.14 -6.83
N LEU A 226 3.38 12.33 -7.17
CA LEU A 226 2.25 11.86 -6.38
C LEU A 226 1.85 10.46 -6.85
N ALA A 227 1.74 9.51 -5.94
CA ALA A 227 1.34 8.14 -6.28
C ALA A 227 0.33 7.57 -5.29
N THR A 228 -0.61 6.79 -5.82
CA THR A 228 -1.40 5.85 -5.01
C THR A 228 -0.66 4.51 -4.92
N ASP A 229 -1.27 3.52 -4.24
CA ASP A 229 -0.71 2.16 -4.12
C ASP A 229 -0.36 1.52 -5.49
N ALA A 230 -0.99 1.99 -6.58
CA ALA A 230 -0.62 1.58 -7.95
C ALA A 230 0.82 1.94 -8.33
N GLY A 231 1.45 2.90 -7.63
CA GLY A 231 2.85 3.28 -7.79
C GLY A 231 3.80 2.59 -6.80
N SER A 232 3.30 1.76 -5.90
CA SER A 232 4.12 1.10 -4.88
C SER A 232 4.94 -0.09 -5.43
N THR A 233 4.52 -0.64 -6.57
CA THR A 233 5.19 -1.78 -7.22
C THR A 233 5.48 -1.49 -8.68
N GLY A 234 6.64 -1.93 -9.17
CA GLY A 234 7.01 -1.87 -10.59
C GLY A 234 7.45 -0.50 -11.12
N LEU A 235 7.70 0.48 -10.25
CA LEU A 235 8.37 1.73 -10.58
C LEU A 235 9.79 1.67 -10.04
N ASN A 236 10.77 1.62 -10.95
CA ASN A 236 12.21 1.69 -10.66
C ASN A 236 12.80 2.95 -11.24
#